data_bd044a920c8c56e1e1c3bf9f44b5ee60
#
_entry.id   bd044a920c8c56e1e1c3bf9f44b5ee60
#
_cell.length_a   1.000
_cell.length_b   1.000
_cell.length_c   1.000
_cell.angle_alpha   90.00
_cell.angle_beta   90.00
_cell.angle_gamma   90.00
#
_symmetry.space_group_name_H-M   'P 1'
#
loop_
_entity.id
_entity.type
_entity.pdbx_description
1 polymer ?
#
loop_
_entity_poly.entity_id
_entity_poly.type
_entity_poly.pdbx_seq_one_letter_code
_entity_poly.pdbx_strand_id
1 'polypeptide(L)'
;MSKVLAVNCGSSSLKFQLFEMDTESVITSGIIERIGMEDSIFTIKYNGTKDKKVFAVPTHKEAVQVLLDTLIEKKIVDRLDEIKGIGHRVVQGGPYFDGSCVVDDDVIAKIDELSPLAPLHNPAHIIGINAFKEAIPTAGAVAVFDTAFHHSIKPENAIYPIPYKFYEENKIRKYGAHGTSHYYVSKRTQELLGNPEHANIIVCHLGAGASLCAVKDGKSIDTSMGLTPLAGVMMATRSGDIDASVVDHLIENLGYDMKTVFKMLNKESGLLGVSGVSGDMRDIIDAKDAGNQRAELAFDMFRKRVADYIGSYFVELGHVDAISFTAGIGENSFIARKAIIDLIKEALGIVLDDKANVEGHGERLISAPESKIKVFVVPTDEELVIARDTKELLNL
;
A
#
# COMPACT_ATOMS: atom_id res chain seq x y z
N MET A 1 0.14 -16.12 25.76
CA MET A 1 0.69 -14.96 25.03
C MET A 1 1.11 -15.44 23.65
N SER A 2 0.44 -14.94 22.61
CA SER A 2 0.69 -15.37 21.23
C SER A 2 1.49 -14.31 20.49
N LYS A 3 2.72 -14.64 20.12
CA LYS A 3 3.55 -13.76 19.29
C LYS A 3 3.29 -14.06 17.81
N VAL A 4 3.03 -13.02 17.03
CA VAL A 4 2.83 -13.09 15.58
C VAL A 4 3.82 -12.18 14.87
N LEU A 5 4.47 -12.71 13.85
CA LEU A 5 5.40 -11.99 13.00
C LEU A 5 4.69 -11.60 11.69
N ALA A 6 4.47 -10.32 11.47
CA ALA A 6 4.03 -9.79 10.18
C ALA A 6 5.22 -9.49 9.29
N VAL A 7 5.23 -10.00 8.06
CA VAL A 7 6.36 -9.87 7.13
C VAL A 7 5.92 -9.41 5.74
N ASN A 8 6.79 -8.64 5.11
CA ASN A 8 6.65 -8.22 3.72
C ASN A 8 8.01 -8.41 3.00
N CYS A 9 8.09 -9.43 2.16
CA CYS A 9 9.26 -9.78 1.37
C CYS A 9 9.16 -9.13 -0.02
N GLY A 10 9.88 -8.02 -0.22
CA GLY A 10 10.05 -7.44 -1.55
C GLY A 10 11.19 -8.10 -2.33
N SER A 11 11.40 -7.70 -3.59
CA SER A 11 12.46 -8.27 -4.46
C SER A 11 13.89 -8.16 -3.89
N SER A 12 14.15 -7.14 -3.08
CA SER A 12 15.47 -6.88 -2.46
C SER A 12 15.35 -6.40 -1.02
N SER A 13 14.24 -6.69 -0.35
CA SER A 13 14.01 -6.26 1.02
C SER A 13 13.12 -7.23 1.79
N LEU A 14 13.26 -7.22 3.13
CA LEU A 14 12.39 -7.92 4.07
C LEU A 14 12.05 -6.96 5.19
N LYS A 15 10.78 -6.49 5.24
CA LYS A 15 10.23 -5.68 6.33
C LYS A 15 9.48 -6.60 7.28
N PHE A 16 9.56 -6.33 8.58
CA PHE A 16 8.89 -7.14 9.60
C PHE A 16 8.46 -6.33 10.81
N GLN A 17 7.42 -6.84 11.48
CA GLN A 17 7.03 -6.44 12.83
C GLN A 17 6.62 -7.67 13.63
N LEU A 18 7.10 -7.79 14.86
CA LEU A 18 6.69 -8.82 15.81
C LEU A 18 5.72 -8.22 16.82
N PHE A 19 4.56 -8.83 16.94
CA PHE A 19 3.48 -8.39 17.82
C PHE A 19 3.30 -9.34 19.02
N GLU A 20 2.95 -8.75 20.15
CA GLU A 20 2.27 -9.46 21.26
C GLU A 20 0.76 -9.31 21.03
N MET A 21 0.09 -10.39 20.68
CA MET A 21 -1.30 -10.34 20.20
C MET A 21 -2.36 -10.23 21.29
N ASP A 22 -2.03 -10.38 22.55
CA ASP A 22 -2.99 -10.15 23.64
C ASP A 22 -3.22 -8.66 23.89
N THR A 23 -2.21 -7.83 23.58
CA THR A 23 -2.23 -6.37 23.71
C THR A 23 -2.13 -5.63 22.40
N GLU A 24 -1.93 -6.35 21.29
CA GLU A 24 -1.64 -5.81 19.95
C GLU A 24 -0.45 -4.83 19.93
N SER A 25 0.49 -5.02 20.85
CA SER A 25 1.67 -4.15 20.95
C SER A 25 2.82 -4.65 20.10
N VAL A 26 3.53 -3.73 19.47
CA VAL A 26 4.75 -4.04 18.70
C VAL A 26 5.91 -4.27 19.65
N ILE A 27 6.43 -5.49 19.67
CA ILE A 27 7.63 -5.88 20.45
C ILE A 27 8.90 -5.34 19.75
N THR A 28 8.99 -5.56 18.44
CA THR A 28 10.10 -5.10 17.60
C THR A 28 9.66 -4.92 16.17
N SER A 29 10.35 -4.07 15.44
CA SER A 29 10.16 -3.88 14.01
C SER A 29 11.50 -3.64 13.30
N GLY A 30 11.54 -3.91 12.01
CA GLY A 30 12.77 -3.67 11.26
C GLY A 30 12.64 -3.92 9.77
N ILE A 31 13.76 -3.73 9.10
CA ILE A 31 13.89 -3.95 7.67
C ILE A 31 15.31 -4.41 7.34
N ILE A 32 15.41 -5.34 6.41
CA ILE A 32 16.64 -5.67 5.70
C ILE A 32 16.47 -5.17 4.27
N GLU A 33 17.36 -4.29 3.84
CA GLU A 33 17.34 -3.66 2.53
C GLU A 33 18.54 -4.10 1.71
N ARG A 34 18.44 -4.01 0.38
CA ARG A 34 19.53 -4.34 -0.57
C ARG A 34 19.98 -5.81 -0.46
N ILE A 35 19.02 -6.72 -0.21
CA ILE A 35 19.28 -8.17 -0.24
C ILE A 35 19.81 -8.53 -1.63
N GLY A 36 20.88 -9.33 -1.66
CA GLY A 36 21.63 -9.69 -2.88
C GLY A 36 22.81 -8.79 -3.16
N MET A 37 23.11 -7.79 -2.30
CA MET A 37 24.25 -6.90 -2.43
C MET A 37 25.25 -7.07 -1.27
N GLU A 38 26.49 -6.69 -1.50
CA GLU A 38 27.57 -6.77 -0.48
C GLU A 38 27.35 -5.82 0.71
N ASP A 39 26.57 -4.74 0.49
CA ASP A 39 26.29 -3.68 1.46
C ASP A 39 24.80 -3.64 1.83
N SER A 40 24.20 -4.78 2.09
CA SER A 40 22.85 -4.89 2.64
C SER A 40 22.75 -4.16 3.97
N ILE A 41 21.59 -3.56 4.23
CA ILE A 41 21.37 -2.75 5.42
C ILE A 41 20.32 -3.41 6.28
N PHE A 42 20.70 -3.85 7.48
CA PHE A 42 19.76 -4.35 8.47
C PHE A 42 19.50 -3.29 9.53
N THR A 43 18.25 -2.89 9.67
CA THR A 43 17.78 -1.96 10.71
C THR A 43 16.76 -2.65 11.58
N ILE A 44 16.93 -2.61 12.90
CA ILE A 44 15.95 -3.13 13.87
C ILE A 44 15.68 -2.07 14.95
N LYS A 45 14.41 -1.93 15.33
CA LYS A 45 13.95 -1.07 16.42
C LYS A 45 13.41 -1.94 17.55
N TYR A 46 13.91 -1.75 18.74
CA TYR A 46 13.57 -2.57 19.90
C TYR A 46 13.90 -1.80 21.18
N ASN A 47 13.02 -1.83 22.18
CA ASN A 47 13.16 -1.11 23.47
C ASN A 47 13.56 0.37 23.30
N GLY A 48 12.95 1.08 22.36
CA GLY A 48 13.23 2.50 22.08
C GLY A 48 14.57 2.78 21.40
N THR A 49 15.37 1.74 21.11
CA THR A 49 16.65 1.87 20.37
C THR A 49 16.45 1.53 18.90
N LYS A 50 17.33 2.07 18.05
CA LYS A 50 17.43 1.76 16.63
C LYS A 50 18.86 1.33 16.32
N ASP A 51 19.03 0.06 16.03
CA ASP A 51 20.32 -0.50 15.61
C ASP A 51 20.36 -0.63 14.09
N LYS A 52 21.50 -0.27 13.51
CA LYS A 52 21.77 -0.39 12.08
C LYS A 52 23.08 -1.11 11.87
N LYS A 53 23.07 -2.16 11.03
CA LYS A 53 24.28 -2.90 10.62
C LYS A 53 24.33 -2.94 9.09
N VAL A 54 25.53 -2.95 8.52
CA VAL A 54 25.78 -3.07 7.08
C VAL A 54 26.70 -4.27 6.87
N PHE A 55 26.24 -5.25 6.11
CA PHE A 55 26.98 -6.49 5.77
C PHE A 55 26.27 -7.19 4.61
N ALA A 56 26.97 -8.15 3.98
CA ALA A 56 26.39 -8.89 2.87
C ALA A 56 25.25 -9.82 3.34
N VAL A 57 24.10 -9.75 2.67
CA VAL A 57 22.96 -10.66 2.82
C VAL A 57 22.60 -11.17 1.42
N PRO A 58 23.14 -12.33 0.99
CA PRO A 58 23.05 -12.77 -0.38
C PRO A 58 21.65 -13.11 -0.87
N THR A 59 20.79 -13.69 -0.01
CA THR A 59 19.45 -14.13 -0.38
C THR A 59 18.42 -13.84 0.71
N HIS A 60 17.13 -14.01 0.40
CA HIS A 60 16.05 -13.91 1.39
C HIS A 60 16.13 -14.99 2.48
N LYS A 61 16.71 -16.17 2.15
CA LYS A 61 16.93 -17.23 3.15
C LYS A 61 17.88 -16.76 4.25
N GLU A 62 19.02 -16.16 3.87
CA GLU A 62 19.95 -15.55 4.80
C GLU A 62 19.34 -14.36 5.54
N ALA A 63 18.49 -13.56 4.85
CA ALA A 63 17.78 -12.45 5.50
C ALA A 63 16.86 -12.94 6.62
N VAL A 64 16.11 -14.01 6.39
CA VAL A 64 15.28 -14.66 7.41
C VAL A 64 16.14 -15.17 8.57
N GLN A 65 17.24 -15.85 8.27
CA GLN A 65 18.14 -16.38 9.31
C GLN A 65 18.72 -15.23 10.18
N VAL A 66 19.22 -14.17 9.54
CA VAL A 66 19.75 -12.97 10.24
C VAL A 66 18.69 -12.35 11.16
N LEU A 67 17.44 -12.25 10.68
CA LEU A 67 16.35 -11.76 11.50
C LEU A 67 16.16 -12.65 12.73
N LEU A 68 15.98 -13.95 12.55
CA LEU A 68 15.69 -14.88 13.62
C LEU A 68 16.81 -14.99 14.64
N ASP A 69 18.06 -15.05 14.19
CA ASP A 69 19.23 -15.04 15.06
C ASP A 69 19.28 -13.75 15.90
N THR A 70 18.96 -12.61 15.29
CA THR A 70 18.93 -11.32 16.00
C THR A 70 17.83 -11.27 17.07
N LEU A 71 16.65 -11.88 16.80
CA LEU A 71 15.59 -11.97 17.82
C LEU A 71 16.05 -12.73 19.06
N ILE A 72 16.82 -13.81 18.89
CA ILE A 72 17.40 -14.61 19.98
C ILE A 72 18.56 -13.87 20.65
N GLU A 73 19.54 -13.36 19.88
CA GLU A 73 20.71 -12.63 20.40
C GLU A 73 20.32 -11.45 21.29
N LYS A 74 19.30 -10.70 20.87
CA LYS A 74 18.77 -9.55 21.61
C LYS A 74 17.78 -9.91 22.71
N LYS A 75 17.50 -11.21 22.89
CA LYS A 75 16.51 -11.70 23.87
C LYS A 75 15.13 -11.05 23.68
N ILE A 76 14.74 -10.83 22.45
CA ILE A 76 13.40 -10.37 22.06
C ILE A 76 12.43 -11.55 22.18
N VAL A 77 12.91 -12.74 21.83
CA VAL A 77 12.31 -14.04 22.16
C VAL A 77 13.41 -14.93 22.77
N ASP A 78 13.05 -15.78 23.70
CA ASP A 78 14.00 -16.75 24.27
C ASP A 78 14.14 -17.97 23.34
N ARG A 79 13.07 -18.31 22.62
CA ARG A 79 12.98 -19.43 21.67
C ARG A 79 12.12 -19.07 20.48
N LEU A 80 12.46 -19.56 19.30
CA LEU A 80 11.71 -19.28 18.07
C LEU A 80 10.30 -19.84 18.08
N ASP A 81 10.02 -20.91 18.83
CA ASP A 81 8.71 -21.51 18.95
C ASP A 81 7.70 -20.66 19.77
N GLU A 82 8.12 -19.52 20.32
CA GLU A 82 7.24 -18.51 20.86
C GLU A 82 6.48 -17.78 19.76
N ILE A 83 7.03 -17.72 18.55
CA ILE A 83 6.35 -17.18 17.37
C ILE A 83 5.39 -18.24 16.88
N LYS A 84 4.09 -18.00 17.09
CA LYS A 84 3.04 -18.98 16.79
C LYS A 84 2.48 -18.84 15.38
N GLY A 85 2.55 -17.63 14.82
CA GLY A 85 2.06 -17.34 13.48
C GLY A 85 2.96 -16.39 12.74
N ILE A 86 3.03 -16.57 11.41
CA ILE A 86 3.73 -15.67 10.49
C ILE A 86 2.74 -15.25 9.43
N GLY A 87 2.40 -13.97 9.41
CA GLY A 87 1.55 -13.37 8.40
C GLY A 87 2.40 -12.80 7.26
N HIS A 88 2.14 -13.24 6.05
CA HIS A 88 2.86 -12.85 4.85
C HIS A 88 2.01 -11.93 4.00
N ARG A 89 2.46 -10.70 3.75
CA ARG A 89 1.85 -9.85 2.73
C ARG A 89 2.11 -10.46 1.35
N VAL A 90 1.05 -10.55 0.54
CA VAL A 90 1.09 -10.96 -0.86
C VAL A 90 0.41 -9.90 -1.71
N VAL A 91 1.08 -9.38 -2.74
CA VAL A 91 0.53 -8.27 -3.54
C VAL A 91 -0.65 -8.72 -4.40
N GLN A 92 -0.54 -9.86 -5.08
CA GLN A 92 -1.57 -10.26 -6.04
C GLN A 92 -2.21 -11.60 -5.66
N GLY A 93 -3.51 -11.54 -5.32
CA GLY A 93 -4.35 -12.69 -5.01
C GLY A 93 -5.26 -13.12 -6.17
N GLY A 94 -5.32 -12.32 -7.24
CA GLY A 94 -6.10 -12.62 -8.44
C GLY A 94 -7.59 -12.88 -8.16
N PRO A 95 -8.20 -13.78 -8.90
CA PRO A 95 -9.59 -14.20 -8.69
C PRO A 95 -9.74 -15.26 -7.61
N TYR A 96 -8.63 -15.77 -7.04
CA TYR A 96 -8.65 -16.93 -6.15
C TYR A 96 -8.85 -16.57 -4.69
N PHE A 97 -8.44 -15.35 -4.28
CA PHE A 97 -8.40 -14.97 -2.87
C PHE A 97 -9.22 -13.69 -2.63
N ASP A 98 -10.34 -13.85 -1.94
CA ASP A 98 -11.25 -12.78 -1.50
C ASP A 98 -11.04 -12.40 -0.02
N GLY A 99 -10.06 -13.04 0.63
CA GLY A 99 -9.65 -12.82 2.01
C GLY A 99 -8.27 -13.40 2.27
N SER A 100 -7.81 -13.25 3.50
CA SER A 100 -6.59 -13.88 4.00
C SER A 100 -6.81 -15.40 4.16
N CYS A 101 -5.77 -16.21 3.99
CA CYS A 101 -5.88 -17.67 4.13
C CYS A 101 -4.64 -18.30 4.75
N VAL A 102 -4.83 -19.47 5.39
CA VAL A 102 -3.72 -20.30 5.85
C VAL A 102 -2.97 -20.85 4.65
N VAL A 103 -1.66 -20.78 4.69
CA VAL A 103 -0.79 -21.18 3.58
C VAL A 103 -0.60 -22.70 3.57
N ASP A 104 -0.99 -23.32 2.47
CA ASP A 104 -0.65 -24.68 2.08
C ASP A 104 0.02 -24.70 0.70
N ASP A 105 0.27 -25.87 0.17
CA ASP A 105 0.94 -26.04 -1.11
C ASP A 105 0.06 -25.57 -2.30
N ASP A 106 -1.28 -25.67 -2.19
CA ASP A 106 -2.22 -25.15 -3.20
C ASP A 106 -2.22 -23.62 -3.23
N VAL A 107 -2.20 -22.98 -2.05
CA VAL A 107 -2.07 -21.51 -1.95
C VAL A 107 -0.77 -21.03 -2.59
N ILE A 108 0.35 -21.70 -2.34
CA ILE A 108 1.65 -21.34 -2.95
C ILE A 108 1.58 -21.51 -4.47
N ALA A 109 0.99 -22.58 -4.97
CA ALA A 109 0.84 -22.82 -6.40
C ALA A 109 -0.01 -21.75 -7.10
N LYS A 110 -1.11 -21.33 -6.46
CA LYS A 110 -1.97 -20.24 -6.96
C LYS A 110 -1.26 -18.87 -6.94
N ILE A 111 -0.48 -18.57 -5.91
CA ILE A 111 0.34 -17.35 -5.87
C ILE A 111 1.37 -17.36 -7.01
N ASP A 112 1.97 -18.50 -7.32
CA ASP A 112 2.93 -18.65 -8.41
C ASP A 112 2.26 -18.49 -9.79
N GLU A 113 1.09 -19.08 -10.00
CA GLU A 113 0.27 -18.89 -11.21
C GLU A 113 -0.03 -17.40 -11.47
N LEU A 114 -0.20 -16.62 -10.41
CA LEU A 114 -0.45 -15.18 -10.49
C LEU A 114 0.82 -14.33 -10.65
N SER A 115 2.01 -14.91 -10.66
CA SER A 115 3.27 -14.18 -10.81
C SER A 115 3.35 -13.33 -12.08
N PRO A 116 2.75 -13.69 -13.24
CA PRO A 116 2.68 -12.80 -14.39
C PRO A 116 1.96 -11.48 -14.16
N LEU A 117 1.00 -11.41 -13.21
CA LEU A 117 0.29 -10.19 -12.83
C LEU A 117 1.09 -9.31 -11.85
N ALA A 118 2.02 -9.90 -11.10
CA ALA A 118 2.89 -9.21 -10.16
C ALA A 118 4.33 -9.75 -10.20
N PRO A 119 5.02 -9.65 -11.35
CA PRO A 119 6.30 -10.35 -11.58
C PRO A 119 7.45 -9.87 -10.69
N LEU A 120 7.33 -8.66 -10.12
CA LEU A 120 8.31 -8.09 -9.20
C LEU A 120 8.01 -8.41 -7.72
N HIS A 121 6.85 -9.01 -7.42
CA HIS A 121 6.35 -9.18 -6.06
C HIS A 121 6.07 -10.64 -5.71
N ASN A 122 5.13 -11.30 -6.38
CA ASN A 122 4.71 -12.65 -6.02
C ASN A 122 5.84 -13.67 -5.92
N PRO A 123 6.83 -13.73 -6.85
CA PRO A 123 7.96 -14.63 -6.69
C PRO A 123 8.77 -14.41 -5.42
N ALA A 124 8.99 -13.14 -5.04
CA ALA A 124 9.69 -12.79 -3.80
C ALA A 124 8.90 -13.18 -2.55
N HIS A 125 7.57 -13.04 -2.59
CA HIS A 125 6.69 -13.48 -1.50
C HIS A 125 6.76 -14.99 -1.30
N ILE A 126 6.73 -15.80 -2.37
CA ILE A 126 6.87 -17.25 -2.29
C ILE A 126 8.23 -17.65 -1.68
N ILE A 127 9.31 -16.99 -2.09
CA ILE A 127 10.64 -17.21 -1.51
C ILE A 127 10.61 -16.93 0.00
N GLY A 128 10.01 -15.81 0.42
CA GLY A 128 9.87 -15.46 1.83
C GLY A 128 9.03 -16.48 2.60
N ILE A 129 7.87 -16.88 2.09
CA ILE A 129 7.00 -17.90 2.72
C ILE A 129 7.78 -19.20 2.95
N ASN A 130 8.46 -19.71 1.91
CA ASN A 130 9.22 -20.95 2.00
C ASN A 130 10.40 -20.83 2.97
N ALA A 131 11.10 -19.70 3.00
CA ALA A 131 12.21 -19.47 3.92
C ALA A 131 11.76 -19.50 5.39
N PHE A 132 10.63 -18.87 5.71
CA PHE A 132 10.07 -18.91 7.07
C PHE A 132 9.50 -20.29 7.42
N LYS A 133 8.84 -20.99 6.48
CA LYS A 133 8.33 -22.37 6.69
C LYS A 133 9.49 -23.34 7.01
N GLU A 134 10.64 -23.16 6.39
CA GLU A 134 11.84 -23.95 6.68
C GLU A 134 12.47 -23.58 8.03
N ALA A 135 12.54 -22.27 8.35
CA ALA A 135 13.24 -21.79 9.54
C ALA A 135 12.44 -21.97 10.85
N ILE A 136 11.11 -21.84 10.79
CA ILE A 136 10.21 -22.03 11.94
C ILE A 136 9.05 -22.96 11.56
N PRO A 137 9.27 -24.26 11.38
CA PRO A 137 8.25 -25.19 10.92
C PRO A 137 7.07 -25.38 11.92
N THR A 138 7.22 -24.89 13.13
CA THR A 138 6.18 -24.93 14.18
C THR A 138 5.22 -23.75 14.12
N ALA A 139 5.55 -22.68 13.40
CA ALA A 139 4.68 -21.52 13.24
C ALA A 139 3.69 -21.74 12.08
N GLY A 140 2.42 -21.42 12.31
CA GLY A 140 1.45 -21.36 11.21
C GLY A 140 1.75 -20.19 10.27
N ALA A 141 1.51 -20.37 8.97
CA ALA A 141 1.69 -19.32 7.96
C ALA A 141 0.34 -18.87 7.40
N VAL A 142 0.16 -17.56 7.26
CA VAL A 142 -1.05 -16.95 6.67
C VAL A 142 -0.62 -15.99 5.56
N ALA A 143 -1.29 -16.07 4.41
CA ALA A 143 -1.14 -15.11 3.32
C ALA A 143 -2.24 -14.05 3.40
N VAL A 144 -1.84 -12.78 3.35
CA VAL A 144 -2.71 -11.60 3.38
C VAL A 144 -2.54 -10.84 2.08
N PHE A 145 -3.62 -10.73 1.30
CA PHE A 145 -3.54 -10.23 -0.07
C PHE A 145 -3.96 -8.76 -0.19
N ASP A 146 -3.11 -7.95 -0.81
CA ASP A 146 -3.40 -6.54 -1.09
C ASP A 146 -4.65 -6.34 -1.95
N THR A 147 -5.01 -7.33 -2.76
CA THR A 147 -6.16 -7.28 -3.67
C THR A 147 -7.46 -7.77 -3.02
N ALA A 148 -7.41 -8.47 -1.88
CA ALA A 148 -8.57 -9.14 -1.30
C ALA A 148 -9.68 -8.15 -0.92
N PHE A 149 -9.36 -7.01 -0.33
CA PHE A 149 -10.36 -5.99 0.03
C PHE A 149 -11.16 -5.47 -1.18
N HIS A 150 -10.53 -5.49 -2.37
CA HIS A 150 -11.13 -5.03 -3.62
C HIS A 150 -11.92 -6.12 -4.37
N HIS A 151 -12.00 -7.33 -3.83
CA HIS A 151 -12.75 -8.42 -4.45
C HIS A 151 -14.26 -8.12 -4.55
N SER A 152 -14.77 -7.28 -3.66
CA SER A 152 -16.16 -6.82 -3.63
C SER A 152 -16.55 -5.83 -4.76
N ILE A 153 -15.58 -5.34 -5.54
CA ILE A 153 -15.82 -4.43 -6.66
C ILE A 153 -16.65 -5.15 -7.72
N LYS A 154 -17.78 -4.55 -8.08
CA LYS A 154 -18.72 -5.12 -9.04
C LYS A 154 -18.15 -5.15 -10.46
N PRO A 155 -18.68 -6.06 -11.33
CA PRO A 155 -18.19 -6.22 -12.70
C PRO A 155 -18.11 -4.91 -13.50
N GLU A 156 -19.11 -4.04 -13.38
CA GLU A 156 -19.17 -2.76 -14.11
C GLU A 156 -18.01 -1.81 -13.77
N ASN A 157 -17.42 -1.92 -12.57
CA ASN A 157 -16.24 -1.15 -12.14
C ASN A 157 -14.93 -1.90 -12.33
N ALA A 158 -15.00 -3.23 -12.44
CA ALA A 158 -13.82 -4.07 -12.47
C ALA A 158 -13.39 -4.47 -13.88
N ILE A 159 -14.33 -4.66 -14.83
CA ILE A 159 -14.04 -5.15 -16.17
C ILE A 159 -13.63 -3.99 -17.07
N TYR A 160 -12.54 -4.15 -17.81
CA TYR A 160 -12.14 -3.17 -18.81
C TYR A 160 -13.01 -3.27 -20.07
N PRO A 161 -13.32 -2.16 -20.75
CA PRO A 161 -14.12 -2.14 -21.97
C PRO A 161 -13.31 -2.57 -23.20
N ILE A 162 -12.75 -3.77 -23.14
CA ILE A 162 -12.03 -4.47 -24.21
C ILE A 162 -12.76 -5.78 -24.50
N PRO A 163 -12.42 -6.54 -25.56
CA PRO A 163 -13.14 -7.79 -25.86
C PRO A 163 -13.30 -8.69 -24.64
N TYR A 164 -14.55 -9.01 -24.29
CA TYR A 164 -14.95 -9.66 -23.04
C TYR A 164 -14.23 -10.99 -22.78
N LYS A 165 -13.84 -11.70 -23.83
CA LYS A 165 -13.04 -12.93 -23.74
C LYS A 165 -11.78 -12.79 -22.88
N PHE A 166 -11.14 -11.62 -22.87
CA PHE A 166 -9.95 -11.40 -22.06
C PHE A 166 -10.25 -11.42 -20.56
N TYR A 167 -11.45 -11.02 -20.17
CA TYR A 167 -11.91 -11.22 -18.79
C TYR A 167 -12.19 -12.70 -18.50
N GLU A 168 -12.94 -13.39 -19.39
CA GLU A 168 -13.34 -14.77 -19.15
C GLU A 168 -12.15 -15.74 -19.18
N GLU A 169 -11.31 -15.65 -20.19
CA GLU A 169 -10.21 -16.60 -20.43
C GLU A 169 -8.93 -16.23 -19.68
N ASN A 170 -8.61 -14.92 -19.61
CA ASN A 170 -7.31 -14.44 -19.10
C ASN A 170 -7.43 -13.73 -17.75
N LYS A 171 -8.64 -13.60 -17.18
CA LYS A 171 -8.90 -12.95 -15.90
C LYS A 171 -8.42 -11.49 -15.86
N ILE A 172 -8.41 -10.82 -17.02
CA ILE A 172 -8.03 -9.40 -17.13
C ILE A 172 -9.15 -8.53 -16.57
N ARG A 173 -8.91 -7.98 -15.39
CA ARG A 173 -9.81 -7.06 -14.70
C ARG A 173 -9.02 -6.14 -13.76
N LYS A 174 -9.68 -5.12 -13.21
CA LYS A 174 -9.18 -4.35 -12.08
C LYS A 174 -9.14 -5.24 -10.84
N TYR A 175 -7.96 -5.38 -10.23
CA TYR A 175 -7.74 -6.03 -8.93
C TYR A 175 -7.48 -5.02 -7.82
N GLY A 176 -6.84 -3.90 -8.16
CA GLY A 176 -6.41 -2.91 -7.20
C GLY A 176 -5.16 -3.35 -6.41
N ALA A 177 -4.79 -2.53 -5.45
CA ALA A 177 -3.75 -2.82 -4.47
C ALA A 177 -3.92 -1.93 -3.23
N HIS A 178 -3.00 -2.01 -2.24
CA HIS A 178 -3.11 -1.36 -0.94
C HIS A 178 -4.40 -1.72 -0.18
N GLY A 179 -5.02 -2.86 -0.48
CA GLY A 179 -6.30 -3.27 0.08
C GLY A 179 -6.25 -3.36 1.61
N THR A 180 -5.16 -3.88 2.16
CA THR A 180 -4.93 -3.96 3.61
C THR A 180 -4.96 -2.58 4.27
N SER A 181 -4.32 -1.58 3.65
CA SER A 181 -4.34 -0.19 4.11
C SER A 181 -5.73 0.42 3.96
N HIS A 182 -6.38 0.27 2.80
CA HIS A 182 -7.74 0.79 2.56
C HIS A 182 -8.75 0.19 3.54
N TYR A 183 -8.66 -1.09 3.83
CA TYR A 183 -9.47 -1.77 4.84
C TYR A 183 -9.25 -1.17 6.23
N TYR A 184 -7.98 -1.10 6.69
CA TYR A 184 -7.65 -0.57 8.01
C TYR A 184 -8.14 0.86 8.18
N VAL A 185 -7.79 1.74 7.24
CA VAL A 185 -8.10 3.17 7.32
C VAL A 185 -9.60 3.42 7.24
N SER A 186 -10.34 2.71 6.36
CA SER A 186 -11.78 2.88 6.27
C SER A 186 -12.50 2.41 7.52
N LYS A 187 -12.09 1.27 8.09
CA LYS A 187 -12.64 0.76 9.36
C LYS A 187 -12.34 1.73 10.51
N ARG A 188 -11.11 2.22 10.60
CA ARG A 188 -10.74 3.20 11.63
C ARG A 188 -11.51 4.51 11.46
N THR A 189 -11.71 4.97 10.23
CA THR A 189 -12.52 6.16 9.94
C THR A 189 -13.97 5.97 10.37
N GLN A 190 -14.57 4.79 10.13
CA GLN A 190 -15.92 4.48 10.58
C GLN A 190 -16.04 4.54 12.11
N GLU A 191 -15.03 4.05 12.85
CA GLU A 191 -14.96 4.18 14.31
C GLU A 191 -14.91 5.65 14.75
N LEU A 192 -14.10 6.49 14.07
CA LEU A 192 -14.00 7.93 14.34
C LEU A 192 -15.28 8.69 14.03
N LEU A 193 -16.10 8.19 13.12
CA LEU A 193 -17.45 8.71 12.85
C LEU A 193 -18.48 8.25 13.89
N GLY A 194 -18.11 7.44 14.89
CA GLY A 194 -18.99 6.92 15.93
C GLY A 194 -19.67 5.60 15.56
N ASN A 195 -19.09 4.82 14.67
CA ASN A 195 -19.61 3.53 14.18
C ASN A 195 -21.03 3.59 13.61
N PRO A 196 -21.33 4.49 12.66
CA PRO A 196 -22.62 4.48 12.00
C PRO A 196 -22.86 3.15 11.28
N GLU A 197 -24.12 2.71 11.20
CA GLU A 197 -24.50 1.49 10.48
C GLU A 197 -24.15 1.58 9.00
N HIS A 198 -24.28 2.79 8.42
CA HIS A 198 -23.93 3.09 7.04
C HIS A 198 -22.88 4.19 6.99
N ALA A 199 -21.81 3.98 6.23
CA ALA A 199 -20.75 4.95 6.03
C ALA A 199 -20.19 4.87 4.61
N ASN A 200 -20.08 6.04 3.98
CA ASN A 200 -19.45 6.24 2.68
C ASN A 200 -18.14 7.00 2.88
N ILE A 201 -17.02 6.32 2.63
CA ILE A 201 -15.69 6.83 2.93
C ILE A 201 -14.82 6.80 1.67
N ILE A 202 -14.08 7.88 1.43
CA ILE A 202 -13.01 7.88 0.42
C ILE A 202 -11.68 7.82 1.16
N VAL A 203 -10.90 6.78 0.90
CA VAL A 203 -9.55 6.63 1.45
C VAL A 203 -8.53 7.07 0.41
N CYS A 204 -7.67 8.01 0.76
CA CYS A 204 -6.57 8.52 -0.04
C CYS A 204 -5.24 8.00 0.53
N HIS A 205 -4.79 6.84 0.08
CA HIS A 205 -3.48 6.29 0.41
C HIS A 205 -2.43 6.94 -0.49
N LEU A 206 -1.75 7.97 0.02
CA LEU A 206 -0.81 8.78 -0.72
C LEU A 206 0.61 8.58 -0.17
N GLY A 207 1.35 7.68 -0.80
CA GLY A 207 2.76 7.39 -0.53
C GLY A 207 3.62 7.49 -1.78
N ALA A 208 4.75 6.79 -1.82
CA ALA A 208 5.54 6.63 -3.05
C ALA A 208 4.73 5.86 -4.12
N GLY A 209 3.98 4.80 -3.73
CA GLY A 209 2.81 4.32 -4.43
C GLY A 209 1.59 5.04 -3.88
N ALA A 210 0.63 5.39 -4.74
CA ALA A 210 -0.58 6.08 -4.34
C ALA A 210 -1.83 5.45 -4.96
N SER A 211 -2.89 5.35 -4.17
CA SER A 211 -4.20 4.88 -4.64
C SER A 211 -5.32 5.50 -3.81
N LEU A 212 -6.48 5.60 -4.43
CA LEU A 212 -7.71 5.97 -3.75
C LEU A 212 -8.68 4.78 -3.77
N CYS A 213 -9.57 4.72 -2.79
CA CYS A 213 -10.61 3.72 -2.71
C CYS A 213 -11.93 4.36 -2.27
N ALA A 214 -13.00 4.04 -2.99
CA ALA A 214 -14.37 4.32 -2.57
C ALA A 214 -14.87 3.15 -1.72
N VAL A 215 -15.22 3.43 -0.48
CA VAL A 215 -15.70 2.42 0.48
C VAL A 215 -17.13 2.75 0.87
N LYS A 216 -18.01 1.78 0.73
CA LYS A 216 -19.42 1.85 1.15
C LYS A 216 -19.72 0.72 2.12
N ASP A 217 -20.19 1.08 3.31
CA ASP A 217 -20.56 0.11 4.35
C ASP A 217 -19.46 -0.94 4.61
N GLY A 218 -18.20 -0.48 4.68
CA GLY A 218 -17.03 -1.32 4.92
C GLY A 218 -16.55 -2.16 3.74
N LYS A 219 -17.12 -1.99 2.54
CA LYS A 219 -16.74 -2.72 1.32
C LYS A 219 -16.14 -1.78 0.28
N SER A 220 -15.06 -2.20 -0.36
CA SER A 220 -14.52 -1.50 -1.52
C SER A 220 -15.49 -1.60 -2.69
N ILE A 221 -15.95 -0.46 -3.21
CA ILE A 221 -16.82 -0.43 -4.39
C ILE A 221 -16.07 -0.01 -5.66
N ASP A 222 -14.99 0.75 -5.50
CA ASP A 222 -14.01 1.02 -6.54
C ASP A 222 -12.64 1.40 -5.95
N THR A 223 -11.59 1.25 -6.77
CA THR A 223 -10.23 1.68 -6.43
C THR A 223 -9.49 2.18 -7.67
N SER A 224 -8.54 3.08 -7.47
CA SER A 224 -7.84 3.73 -8.58
C SER A 224 -6.79 2.85 -9.27
N MET A 225 -6.15 1.91 -8.57
CA MET A 225 -5.24 0.97 -9.20
C MET A 225 -6.01 -0.10 -9.98
N GLY A 226 -5.41 -0.59 -11.05
CA GLY A 226 -6.08 -1.44 -12.05
C GLY A 226 -5.68 -2.91 -11.98
N LEU A 227 -5.39 -3.49 -13.15
CA LEU A 227 -4.82 -4.83 -13.31
C LEU A 227 -3.50 -4.97 -12.54
N THR A 228 -2.72 -3.90 -12.54
CA THR A 228 -1.45 -3.77 -11.83
C THR A 228 -1.45 -2.46 -11.03
N PRO A 229 -0.49 -2.26 -10.11
CA PRO A 229 -0.35 -1.00 -9.38
C PRO A 229 0.14 0.20 -10.22
N LEU A 230 0.10 0.13 -11.55
CA LEU A 230 0.50 1.22 -12.45
C LEU A 230 -0.61 2.24 -12.67
N ALA A 231 -1.86 1.77 -12.87
CA ALA A 231 -3.01 2.62 -13.15
C ALA A 231 -3.39 3.51 -11.96
N GLY A 232 -4.24 4.49 -12.21
CA GLY A 232 -4.77 5.41 -11.22
C GLY A 232 -4.07 6.75 -11.20
N VAL A 233 -3.86 7.29 -10.01
CA VAL A 233 -3.21 8.59 -9.83
C VAL A 233 -1.72 8.52 -10.13
N MET A 234 -1.17 9.66 -10.52
CA MET A 234 0.27 9.88 -10.64
C MET A 234 0.97 9.60 -9.30
N MET A 235 2.13 8.92 -9.34
CA MET A 235 2.87 8.48 -8.15
C MET A 235 4.31 9.02 -8.16
N ALA A 236 5.16 8.56 -7.25
CA ALA A 236 6.56 8.99 -7.21
C ALA A 236 7.29 8.78 -8.54
N THR A 237 7.18 7.56 -9.12
CA THR A 237 7.87 7.16 -10.36
C THR A 237 6.95 6.49 -11.37
N ARG A 238 5.69 6.22 -11.03
CA ARG A 238 4.69 5.61 -11.92
C ARG A 238 3.83 6.70 -12.55
N SER A 239 3.47 6.49 -13.82
CA SER A 239 2.68 7.48 -14.57
C SER A 239 1.25 7.65 -14.03
N GLY A 240 0.65 6.59 -13.47
CA GLY A 240 -0.81 6.53 -13.35
C GLY A 240 -1.47 6.37 -14.72
N ASP A 241 -2.73 6.79 -14.82
CA ASP A 241 -3.52 6.70 -16.05
C ASP A 241 -2.96 7.55 -17.17
N ILE A 242 -2.81 6.93 -18.34
CA ILE A 242 -2.45 7.56 -19.60
C ILE A 242 -3.37 7.07 -20.71
N ASP A 243 -3.41 7.77 -21.82
CA ASP A 243 -4.00 7.26 -23.06
C ASP A 243 -3.16 6.06 -23.57
N ALA A 244 -3.81 4.94 -23.84
CA ALA A 244 -3.16 3.74 -24.35
C ALA A 244 -2.39 3.99 -25.66
N SER A 245 -2.85 4.93 -26.50
CA SER A 245 -2.18 5.33 -27.74
C SER A 245 -0.81 5.96 -27.51
N VAL A 246 -0.52 6.47 -26.29
CA VAL A 246 0.83 6.95 -25.96
C VAL A 246 1.83 5.81 -26.02
N VAL A 247 1.46 4.60 -25.59
CA VAL A 247 2.34 3.41 -25.64
C VAL A 247 2.65 3.07 -27.09
N ASP A 248 1.62 2.99 -27.96
CA ASP A 248 1.77 2.75 -29.38
C ASP A 248 2.67 3.80 -30.03
N HIS A 249 2.44 5.11 -29.76
CA HIS A 249 3.24 6.20 -30.30
C HIS A 249 4.71 6.12 -29.89
N LEU A 250 5.02 5.76 -28.65
CA LEU A 250 6.39 5.59 -28.17
C LEU A 250 7.10 4.43 -28.90
N ILE A 251 6.37 3.36 -29.21
CA ILE A 251 6.94 2.19 -29.89
C ILE A 251 7.08 2.46 -31.40
N GLU A 252 5.97 2.75 -32.07
CA GLU A 252 5.93 2.82 -33.54
C GLU A 252 6.57 4.07 -34.12
N ASN A 253 6.47 5.21 -33.42
CA ASN A 253 6.97 6.49 -33.95
C ASN A 253 8.31 6.93 -33.35
N LEU A 254 8.57 6.59 -32.09
CA LEU A 254 9.82 6.98 -31.41
C LEU A 254 10.83 5.83 -31.28
N GLY A 255 10.47 4.60 -31.67
CA GLY A 255 11.36 3.45 -31.76
C GLY A 255 11.77 2.82 -30.43
N TYR A 256 11.03 3.07 -29.36
CA TYR A 256 11.25 2.39 -28.08
C TYR A 256 10.72 0.95 -28.14
N ASP A 257 11.40 0.00 -27.48
CA ASP A 257 10.85 -1.34 -27.28
C ASP A 257 9.85 -1.37 -26.10
N MET A 258 8.93 -2.33 -26.12
CA MET A 258 7.88 -2.48 -25.12
C MET A 258 8.42 -2.56 -23.68
N LYS A 259 9.55 -3.25 -23.47
CA LYS A 259 10.16 -3.42 -22.14
C LYS A 259 10.68 -2.09 -21.60
N THR A 260 11.28 -1.28 -22.46
CA THR A 260 11.75 0.06 -22.13
C THR A 260 10.57 0.97 -21.81
N VAL A 261 9.48 0.93 -22.58
CA VAL A 261 8.27 1.72 -22.31
C VAL A 261 7.67 1.33 -20.95
N PHE A 262 7.54 0.02 -20.67
CA PHE A 262 7.02 -0.43 -19.36
C PHE A 262 7.92 -0.01 -18.20
N LYS A 263 9.24 -0.07 -18.37
CA LYS A 263 10.19 0.42 -17.35
C LYS A 263 10.01 1.92 -17.13
N MET A 264 9.89 2.71 -18.20
CA MET A 264 9.68 4.16 -18.15
C MET A 264 8.40 4.50 -17.38
N LEU A 265 7.27 3.85 -17.71
CA LEU A 265 5.98 4.11 -17.05
C LEU A 265 5.98 3.74 -15.56
N ASN A 266 6.77 2.74 -15.14
CA ASN A 266 6.81 2.28 -13.75
C ASN A 266 7.89 2.97 -12.90
N LYS A 267 9.03 3.38 -13.50
CA LYS A 267 10.21 3.78 -12.72
C LYS A 267 10.78 5.16 -13.07
N GLU A 268 10.35 5.76 -14.18
CA GLU A 268 10.94 6.99 -14.73
C GLU A 268 9.89 8.06 -15.02
N SER A 269 8.65 7.82 -14.60
CA SER A 269 7.49 8.70 -14.78
C SER A 269 7.06 9.39 -13.48
N GLY A 270 5.83 9.75 -13.36
CA GLY A 270 5.26 10.34 -12.14
C GLY A 270 5.92 11.68 -11.76
N LEU A 271 6.02 11.91 -10.44
CA LEU A 271 6.66 13.12 -9.90
C LEU A 271 8.10 13.26 -10.41
N LEU A 272 8.88 12.17 -10.40
CA LEU A 272 10.24 12.16 -10.92
C LEU A 272 10.29 12.54 -12.38
N GLY A 273 9.51 11.90 -13.23
CA GLY A 273 9.56 12.08 -14.69
C GLY A 273 9.15 13.48 -15.12
N VAL A 274 8.10 14.05 -14.50
CA VAL A 274 7.62 15.40 -14.83
C VAL A 274 8.54 16.46 -14.27
N SER A 275 8.91 16.37 -12.99
CA SER A 275 9.76 17.39 -12.35
C SER A 275 11.20 17.35 -12.86
N GLY A 276 11.74 16.18 -13.13
CA GLY A 276 13.15 15.95 -13.35
C GLY A 276 14.02 16.16 -12.10
N VAL A 277 13.39 16.23 -10.92
CA VAL A 277 14.07 16.49 -9.64
C VAL A 277 14.08 15.22 -8.78
N SER A 278 12.90 14.76 -8.37
CA SER A 278 12.76 13.65 -7.41
C SER A 278 11.37 13.01 -7.50
N GLY A 279 11.24 11.79 -6.98
CA GLY A 279 9.96 11.16 -6.68
C GLY A 279 9.44 11.48 -5.28
N ASP A 280 10.22 12.16 -4.45
CA ASP A 280 9.83 12.53 -3.08
C ASP A 280 9.06 13.86 -3.08
N MET A 281 7.87 13.87 -2.50
CA MET A 281 7.02 15.05 -2.45
C MET A 281 7.67 16.22 -1.70
N ARG A 282 8.54 15.96 -0.74
CA ARG A 282 9.28 16.99 0.00
C ARG A 282 10.22 17.75 -0.91
N ASP A 283 11.01 17.03 -1.71
CA ASP A 283 11.92 17.60 -2.69
C ASP A 283 11.16 18.37 -3.78
N ILE A 284 9.97 17.89 -4.17
CA ILE A 284 9.09 18.56 -5.14
C ILE A 284 8.60 19.89 -4.59
N ILE A 285 8.15 19.93 -3.33
CA ILE A 285 7.68 21.16 -2.68
C ILE A 285 8.83 22.14 -2.54
N ASP A 286 9.99 21.70 -2.06
CA ASP A 286 11.17 22.55 -1.89
C ASP A 286 11.63 23.14 -3.23
N ALA A 287 11.69 22.33 -4.28
CA ALA A 287 12.07 22.79 -5.62
C ALA A 287 11.04 23.79 -6.22
N LYS A 288 9.73 23.53 -6.02
CA LYS A 288 8.64 24.42 -6.40
C LYS A 288 8.77 25.77 -5.70
N ASP A 289 8.98 25.77 -4.41
CA ASP A 289 9.13 27.00 -3.60
C ASP A 289 10.41 27.77 -3.94
N ALA A 290 11.42 27.07 -4.48
CA ALA A 290 12.62 27.68 -5.08
C ALA A 290 12.40 28.20 -6.52
N GLY A 291 11.18 28.11 -7.07
CA GLY A 291 10.83 28.64 -8.39
C GLY A 291 11.03 27.65 -9.55
N ASN A 292 11.19 26.35 -9.29
CA ASN A 292 11.28 25.34 -10.35
C ASN A 292 9.90 25.07 -10.96
N GLN A 293 9.68 25.53 -12.18
CA GLN A 293 8.40 25.41 -12.89
C GLN A 293 7.97 23.98 -13.16
N ARG A 294 8.91 23.05 -13.41
CA ARG A 294 8.57 21.64 -13.63
C ARG A 294 8.18 20.95 -12.34
N ALA A 295 8.78 21.32 -11.21
CA ALA A 295 8.37 20.81 -9.90
C ALA A 295 6.98 21.34 -9.52
N GLU A 296 6.68 22.62 -9.81
CA GLU A 296 5.33 23.17 -9.66
C GLU A 296 4.30 22.42 -10.52
N LEU A 297 4.61 22.19 -11.79
CA LEU A 297 3.74 21.41 -12.70
C LEU A 297 3.51 19.99 -12.16
N ALA A 298 4.55 19.31 -11.69
CA ALA A 298 4.45 17.96 -11.14
C ALA A 298 3.54 17.92 -9.89
N PHE A 299 3.69 18.90 -9.01
CA PHE A 299 2.82 19.06 -7.82
C PHE A 299 1.37 19.33 -8.24
N ASP A 300 1.14 20.22 -9.20
CA ASP A 300 -0.20 20.57 -9.70
C ASP A 300 -0.87 19.36 -10.39
N MET A 301 -0.14 18.61 -11.19
CA MET A 301 -0.64 17.37 -11.79
C MET A 301 -1.03 16.34 -10.71
N PHE A 302 -0.19 16.16 -9.70
CA PHE A 302 -0.47 15.21 -8.61
C PHE A 302 -1.76 15.58 -7.87
N ARG A 303 -1.87 16.81 -7.34
CA ARG A 303 -3.06 17.26 -6.60
C ARG A 303 -4.33 17.20 -7.46
N LYS A 304 -4.22 17.54 -8.75
CA LYS A 304 -5.34 17.50 -9.70
C LYS A 304 -5.83 16.06 -9.90
N ARG A 305 -4.94 15.10 -10.14
CA ARG A 305 -5.30 13.69 -10.34
C ARG A 305 -5.97 13.09 -9.09
N VAL A 306 -5.49 13.42 -7.90
CA VAL A 306 -6.12 12.98 -6.64
C VAL A 306 -7.52 13.60 -6.50
N ALA A 307 -7.66 14.89 -6.76
CA ALA A 307 -8.95 15.58 -6.71
C ALA A 307 -9.97 15.02 -7.71
N ASP A 308 -9.54 14.68 -8.93
CA ASP A 308 -10.40 14.05 -9.96
C ASP A 308 -10.98 12.71 -9.48
N TYR A 309 -10.13 11.85 -8.89
CA TYR A 309 -10.59 10.58 -8.33
C TYR A 309 -11.53 10.77 -7.13
N ILE A 310 -11.28 11.73 -6.25
CA ILE A 310 -12.22 12.06 -5.16
C ILE A 310 -13.56 12.49 -5.75
N GLY A 311 -13.58 13.35 -6.78
CA GLY A 311 -14.79 13.79 -7.45
C GLY A 311 -15.56 12.63 -8.10
N SER A 312 -14.86 11.72 -8.79
CA SER A 312 -15.46 10.51 -9.36
C SER A 312 -16.11 9.64 -8.29
N TYR A 313 -15.41 9.37 -7.19
CA TYR A 313 -15.90 8.53 -6.10
C TYR A 313 -17.02 9.20 -5.30
N PHE A 314 -17.02 10.53 -5.20
CA PHE A 314 -18.15 11.25 -4.62
C PHE A 314 -19.44 11.00 -5.42
N VAL A 315 -19.36 11.06 -6.75
CA VAL A 315 -20.52 10.77 -7.63
C VAL A 315 -20.96 9.32 -7.50
N GLU A 316 -20.02 8.38 -7.47
CA GLU A 316 -20.32 6.95 -7.38
C GLU A 316 -20.94 6.57 -6.03
N LEU A 317 -20.49 7.15 -4.94
CA LEU A 317 -21.04 6.92 -3.60
C LEU A 317 -22.39 7.62 -3.39
N GLY A 318 -22.69 8.67 -4.17
CA GLY A 318 -23.88 9.51 -4.06
C GLY A 318 -23.81 10.55 -2.92
N HIS A 319 -23.20 10.22 -1.81
CA HIS A 319 -22.74 11.12 -0.73
C HIS A 319 -21.49 10.54 -0.08
N VAL A 320 -20.77 11.37 0.64
CA VAL A 320 -19.54 10.98 1.35
C VAL A 320 -19.60 11.53 2.77
N ASP A 321 -19.39 10.66 3.74
CA ASP A 321 -19.33 11.03 5.16
C ASP A 321 -17.94 11.51 5.57
N ALA A 322 -16.90 10.83 5.02
CA ALA A 322 -15.52 11.20 5.31
C ALA A 322 -14.55 10.95 4.15
N ILE A 323 -13.49 11.76 4.12
CA ILE A 323 -12.28 11.57 3.33
C ILE A 323 -11.12 11.36 4.31
N SER A 324 -10.35 10.29 4.15
CA SER A 324 -9.23 9.97 5.01
C SER A 324 -7.92 9.94 4.24
N PHE A 325 -6.96 10.76 4.67
CA PHE A 325 -5.60 10.78 4.15
C PHE A 325 -4.70 9.87 4.96
N THR A 326 -3.90 9.05 4.27
CA THR A 326 -2.98 8.09 4.89
C THR A 326 -1.70 7.92 4.07
N ALA A 327 -0.77 7.15 4.57
CA ALA A 327 0.57 6.92 4.02
C ALA A 327 1.45 8.17 4.00
N GLY A 328 2.68 8.01 3.53
CA GLY A 328 3.74 8.99 3.74
C GLY A 328 3.39 10.44 3.37
N ILE A 329 2.81 10.69 2.20
CA ILE A 329 2.39 12.02 1.76
C ILE A 329 1.08 12.41 2.48
N GLY A 330 0.11 11.50 2.54
CA GLY A 330 -1.19 11.74 3.16
C GLY A 330 -1.08 12.10 4.65
N GLU A 331 -0.19 11.45 5.39
CA GLU A 331 0.02 11.68 6.82
C GLU A 331 0.86 12.93 7.11
N ASN A 332 1.92 13.16 6.32
CA ASN A 332 2.97 14.10 6.70
C ASN A 332 2.96 15.42 5.92
N SER A 333 2.33 15.48 4.72
CA SER A 333 2.31 16.69 3.91
C SER A 333 1.01 17.48 4.07
N PHE A 334 0.97 18.41 5.03
CA PHE A 334 -0.16 19.32 5.17
C PHE A 334 -0.37 20.20 3.92
N ILE A 335 0.71 20.53 3.19
CA ILE A 335 0.68 21.29 1.95
C ILE A 335 -0.07 20.50 0.86
N ALA A 336 0.26 19.22 0.69
CA ALA A 336 -0.40 18.39 -0.31
C ALA A 336 -1.90 18.19 0.02
N ARG A 337 -2.24 17.88 1.29
CA ARG A 337 -3.64 17.74 1.72
C ARG A 337 -4.45 19.01 1.45
N LYS A 338 -3.93 20.18 1.89
CA LYS A 338 -4.59 21.46 1.63
C LYS A 338 -4.78 21.72 0.14
N ALA A 339 -3.73 21.52 -0.65
CA ALA A 339 -3.77 21.76 -2.10
C ALA A 339 -4.78 20.85 -2.83
N ILE A 340 -4.98 19.61 -2.36
CA ILE A 340 -6.01 18.69 -2.88
C ILE A 340 -7.39 19.19 -2.47
N ILE A 341 -7.59 19.48 -1.18
CA ILE A 341 -8.89 19.94 -0.65
C ILE A 341 -9.30 21.27 -1.29
N ASP A 342 -8.38 22.20 -1.52
CA ASP A 342 -8.67 23.49 -2.15
C ASP A 342 -9.29 23.36 -3.57
N LEU A 343 -9.02 22.25 -4.29
CA LEU A 343 -9.63 21.97 -5.59
C LEU A 343 -11.08 21.48 -5.52
N ILE A 344 -11.48 20.86 -4.40
CA ILE A 344 -12.77 20.17 -4.28
C ILE A 344 -13.70 20.78 -3.21
N LYS A 345 -13.19 21.65 -2.35
CA LYS A 345 -13.92 22.17 -1.18
C LYS A 345 -15.24 22.85 -1.51
N GLU A 346 -15.29 23.65 -2.56
CA GLU A 346 -16.51 24.35 -2.97
C GLU A 346 -17.59 23.36 -3.44
N ALA A 347 -17.18 22.40 -4.28
CA ALA A 347 -18.12 21.41 -4.82
C ALA A 347 -18.65 20.44 -3.77
N LEU A 348 -17.82 20.07 -2.79
CA LEU A 348 -18.13 19.05 -1.79
C LEU A 348 -18.56 19.66 -0.43
N GLY A 349 -18.52 20.98 -0.29
CA GLY A 349 -18.88 21.67 0.96
C GLY A 349 -17.90 21.36 2.11
N ILE A 350 -16.62 21.21 1.79
CA ILE A 350 -15.58 20.95 2.77
C ILE A 350 -15.06 22.26 3.34
N VAL A 351 -14.94 22.33 4.65
CA VAL A 351 -14.27 23.41 5.36
C VAL A 351 -13.08 22.80 6.09
N LEU A 352 -11.87 23.15 5.64
CA LEU A 352 -10.64 22.67 6.27
C LEU A 352 -10.35 23.50 7.53
N ASP A 353 -9.94 22.84 8.61
CA ASP A 353 -9.32 23.50 9.75
C ASP A 353 -7.80 23.59 9.47
N ASP A 354 -7.35 24.76 9.02
CA ASP A 354 -5.95 24.97 8.66
C ASP A 354 -4.99 24.70 9.82
N LYS A 355 -5.40 25.01 11.06
CA LYS A 355 -4.58 24.75 12.25
C LYS A 355 -4.47 23.25 12.52
N ALA A 356 -5.57 22.53 12.52
CA ALA A 356 -5.58 21.08 12.71
C ALA A 356 -4.87 20.34 11.58
N ASN A 357 -4.92 20.88 10.35
CA ASN A 357 -4.18 20.30 9.23
C ASN A 357 -2.66 20.42 9.38
N VAL A 358 -2.17 21.55 9.90
CA VAL A 358 -0.72 21.83 10.07
C VAL A 358 -0.18 21.23 11.36
N GLU A 359 -0.89 21.45 12.47
CA GLU A 359 -0.46 21.04 13.80
C GLU A 359 -0.88 19.59 14.12
N GLY A 360 -0.03 18.89 14.83
CA GLY A 360 -0.32 17.55 15.33
C GLY A 360 0.27 16.42 14.47
N HIS A 361 0.35 15.27 15.10
CA HIS A 361 0.84 14.02 14.53
C HIS A 361 -0.18 12.90 14.77
N GLY A 362 -0.11 11.87 13.95
CA GLY A 362 -0.99 10.72 14.07
C GLY A 362 -2.43 11.01 13.66
N GLU A 363 -3.35 10.24 14.24
CA GLU A 363 -4.77 10.28 13.92
C GLU A 363 -5.44 11.57 14.39
N ARG A 364 -6.17 12.23 13.48
CA ARG A 364 -6.87 13.47 13.79
C ARG A 364 -7.91 13.89 12.75
N LEU A 365 -8.92 14.61 13.20
CA LEU A 365 -9.84 15.35 12.35
C LEU A 365 -9.18 16.67 11.93
N ILE A 366 -9.24 16.99 10.63
CA ILE A 366 -8.66 18.20 10.05
C ILE A 366 -9.70 19.06 9.29
N SER A 367 -10.98 18.71 9.40
CA SER A 367 -12.09 19.56 8.92
C SER A 367 -12.74 20.30 10.08
N ALA A 368 -13.20 21.53 9.81
CA ALA A 368 -13.97 22.34 10.75
C ALA A 368 -15.34 21.73 11.06
N PRO A 369 -15.99 22.10 12.19
CA PRO A 369 -17.29 21.54 12.58
C PRO A 369 -18.40 21.70 11.54
N GLU A 370 -18.40 22.82 10.81
CA GLU A 370 -19.38 23.15 9.76
C GLU A 370 -19.13 22.44 8.43
N SER A 371 -18.04 21.72 8.30
CA SER A 371 -17.74 20.93 7.08
C SER A 371 -18.80 19.84 6.88
N LYS A 372 -19.36 19.77 5.66
CA LYS A 372 -20.34 18.73 5.29
C LYS A 372 -19.71 17.35 5.27
N ILE A 373 -18.47 17.24 4.81
CA ILE A 373 -17.69 16.01 4.77
C ILE A 373 -16.58 16.13 5.81
N LYS A 374 -16.43 15.14 6.67
CA LYS A 374 -15.33 15.09 7.63
C LYS A 374 -14.04 14.73 6.89
N VAL A 375 -12.94 15.38 7.25
CA VAL A 375 -11.62 15.07 6.68
C VAL A 375 -10.68 14.66 7.79
N PHE A 376 -10.13 13.45 7.66
CA PHE A 376 -9.24 12.88 8.67
C PHE A 376 -7.83 12.67 8.11
N VAL A 377 -6.86 12.66 9.00
CA VAL A 377 -5.57 11.98 8.83
C VAL A 377 -5.63 10.72 9.69
N VAL A 378 -5.45 9.56 9.07
CA VAL A 378 -5.47 8.26 9.74
C VAL A 378 -4.21 7.49 9.33
N PRO A 379 -3.22 7.36 10.20
CA PRO A 379 -2.05 6.53 9.91
C PRO A 379 -2.45 5.09 9.62
N THR A 380 -1.92 4.53 8.53
CA THR A 380 -2.17 3.12 8.22
C THR A 380 -1.31 2.21 9.08
N ASP A 381 -1.84 1.03 9.40
CA ASP A 381 -1.11 -0.04 10.08
C ASP A 381 -1.41 -1.39 9.42
N GLU A 382 -0.76 -1.59 8.28
CA GLU A 382 -0.93 -2.82 7.48
C GLU A 382 -0.39 -4.05 8.22
N GLU A 383 0.70 -3.90 8.95
CA GLU A 383 1.31 -4.97 9.71
C GLU A 383 0.41 -5.47 10.85
N LEU A 384 -0.35 -4.57 11.48
CA LEU A 384 -1.34 -4.94 12.50
C LEU A 384 -2.50 -5.74 11.88
N VAL A 385 -2.97 -5.36 10.70
CA VAL A 385 -4.00 -6.15 9.98
C VAL A 385 -3.48 -7.54 9.68
N ILE A 386 -2.27 -7.66 9.15
CA ILE A 386 -1.63 -8.95 8.87
C ILE A 386 -1.53 -9.80 10.15
N ALA A 387 -1.17 -9.18 11.27
CA ALA A 387 -1.06 -9.88 12.54
C ALA A 387 -2.43 -10.35 13.08
N ARG A 388 -3.48 -9.50 12.96
CA ARG A 388 -4.86 -9.84 13.36
C ARG A 388 -5.42 -11.00 12.54
N ASP A 389 -5.31 -10.95 11.23
CA ASP A 389 -5.76 -12.02 10.33
C ASP A 389 -5.01 -13.33 10.64
N THR A 390 -3.70 -13.23 10.89
CA THR A 390 -2.90 -14.40 11.27
C THR A 390 -3.37 -15.02 12.59
N LYS A 391 -3.61 -14.18 13.61
CA LYS A 391 -4.14 -14.65 14.90
C LYS A 391 -5.49 -15.33 14.73
N GLU A 392 -6.40 -14.70 14.00
CA GLU A 392 -7.76 -15.20 13.79
C GLU A 392 -7.77 -16.55 13.06
N LEU A 393 -7.09 -16.62 11.90
CA LEU A 393 -7.08 -17.82 11.06
C LEU A 393 -6.35 -19.02 11.69
N LEU A 394 -5.38 -18.78 12.56
CA LEU A 394 -4.64 -19.81 13.28
C LEU A 394 -5.24 -20.12 14.66
N ASN A 395 -6.30 -19.41 15.09
CA ASN A 395 -6.94 -19.54 16.40
C ASN A 395 -5.94 -19.39 17.57
N LEU A 396 -5.10 -18.37 17.56
CA LEU A 396 -4.02 -18.11 18.52
C LEU A 396 -4.47 -17.28 19.73
#